data_915250081dba4860cf0e960185dcefb5
#
_entry.id   915250081dba4860cf0e960185dcefb5
#
_cell.length_a   1.000
_cell.length_b   1.000
_cell.length_c   1.000
_cell.angle_alpha   90.00
_cell.angle_beta   90.00
_cell.angle_gamma   90.00
#
_symmetry.space_group_name_H-M   'P 1'
#
loop_
_entity.id
_entity.type
_entity.pdbx_description
1 polymer ?
#
loop_
_entity_poly.entity_id
_entity_poly.type
_entity_poly.pdbx_seq_one_letter_code
_entity_poly.pdbx_strand_id
1 'polypeptide(L)'
;MTKKVDFKTFLYLNHNQFIIYVAEISTNEKIYSEKLIIKENSTEIKLTKLDEFLDSNIFRIEKKLNSFVKDTYVILDSNEFHSIKLSIKKD
;
A
#
# COMPACT_ATOMS: atom_id res chain seq x y z
N MET A 1 -23.51 -3.35 -18.53
CA MET A 1 -23.16 -4.06 -17.32
C MET A 1 -21.73 -3.77 -16.91
N THR A 2 -21.54 -3.34 -15.69
CA THR A 2 -20.21 -3.00 -15.19
C THR A 2 -19.49 -4.24 -14.69
N LYS A 3 -18.37 -4.53 -15.27
CA LYS A 3 -17.59 -5.67 -14.84
C LYS A 3 -16.74 -5.28 -13.64
N LYS A 4 -16.92 -6.00 -12.55
CA LYS A 4 -16.17 -5.75 -11.34
C LYS A 4 -14.82 -6.42 -11.43
N VAL A 5 -13.77 -5.65 -11.16
CA VAL A 5 -12.41 -6.17 -11.19
C VAL A 5 -12.01 -6.64 -9.80
N ASP A 6 -11.57 -7.89 -9.71
CA ASP A 6 -11.01 -8.41 -8.47
C ASP A 6 -9.53 -8.10 -8.43
N PHE A 7 -9.10 -7.48 -7.37
CA PHE A 7 -7.71 -7.05 -7.26
C PHE A 7 -7.17 -7.26 -5.85
N LYS A 8 -5.86 -7.33 -5.76
CA LYS A 8 -5.13 -7.41 -4.51
C LYS A 8 -4.22 -6.21 -4.38
N THR A 9 -4.11 -5.70 -3.17
CA THR A 9 -3.25 -4.57 -2.87
C THR A 9 -2.11 -5.05 -1.98
N PHE A 10 -0.89 -4.70 -2.36
CA PHE A 10 0.31 -5.04 -1.60
C PHE A 10 0.99 -3.75 -1.16
N LEU A 11 1.41 -3.72 0.08
CA LEU A 11 2.10 -2.58 0.66
C LEU A 11 3.43 -3.05 1.21
N TYR A 12 4.52 -2.60 0.61
CA TYR A 12 5.86 -2.95 1.03
C TYR A 12 6.46 -1.76 1.78
N LEU A 13 6.93 -2.01 2.99
CA LEU A 13 7.41 -0.97 3.86
C LEU A 13 8.82 -1.27 4.37
N ASN A 14 9.68 -0.27 4.29
CA ASN A 14 10.89 -0.26 5.08
C ASN A 14 11.21 1.19 5.43
N HIS A 15 12.31 1.41 6.14
CA HIS A 15 12.62 2.76 6.60
C HIS A 15 13.07 3.70 5.47
N ASN A 16 13.36 3.16 4.30
CA ASN A 16 13.83 3.94 3.16
C ASN A 16 12.76 4.21 2.12
N GLN A 17 11.74 3.37 2.06
CA GLN A 17 10.74 3.53 1.01
C GLN A 17 9.44 2.83 1.32
N PHE A 18 8.39 3.34 0.73
CA PHE A 18 7.07 2.71 0.73
C PHE A 18 6.70 2.40 -0.70
N ILE A 19 6.18 1.22 -0.95
CA ILE A 19 5.70 0.84 -2.28
C ILE A 19 4.30 0.28 -2.13
N ILE A 20 3.38 0.79 -2.95
CA ILE A 20 2.05 0.20 -3.02
C ILE A 20 1.88 -0.36 -4.43
N TYR A 21 1.28 -1.53 -4.51
CA TYR A 21 1.17 -2.26 -5.76
C TYR A 21 -0.19 -2.94 -5.79
N VAL A 22 -0.89 -2.76 -6.90
CA VAL A 22 -2.21 -3.37 -7.08
C VAL A 22 -2.17 -4.23 -8.32
N ALA A 23 -2.61 -5.47 -8.18
CA ALA A 23 -2.64 -6.42 -9.28
C ALA A 23 -4.02 -7.04 -9.40
N GLU A 24 -4.40 -7.34 -10.63
CA GLU A 24 -5.62 -8.08 -10.89
C GLU A 24 -5.40 -9.55 -10.51
N ILE A 25 -6.37 -10.13 -9.82
CA ILE A 25 -6.21 -11.48 -9.28
C ILE A 25 -6.17 -12.52 -10.40
N SER A 26 -7.04 -12.39 -11.38
CA SER A 26 -7.18 -13.40 -12.42
C SER A 26 -6.02 -13.45 -13.39
N THR A 27 -5.42 -12.30 -13.71
CA THR A 27 -4.36 -12.22 -14.71
C THR A 27 -2.99 -11.93 -14.12
N ASN A 28 -2.94 -11.51 -12.87
CA ASN A 28 -1.71 -11.08 -12.21
C ASN A 28 -1.10 -9.83 -12.83
N GLU A 29 -1.88 -9.10 -13.62
CA GLU A 29 -1.39 -7.90 -14.24
C GLU A 29 -1.39 -6.74 -13.27
N LYS A 30 -0.36 -5.90 -13.39
CA LYS A 30 -0.26 -4.71 -12.57
C LYS A 30 -1.31 -3.70 -13.01
N ILE A 31 -2.11 -3.23 -12.07
CA ILE A 31 -3.09 -2.19 -12.33
C ILE A 31 -2.56 -0.83 -11.91
N TYR A 32 -1.83 -0.79 -10.80
CA TYR A 32 -1.39 0.45 -10.20
C TYR A 32 -0.16 0.20 -9.37
N SER A 33 0.75 1.14 -9.37
CA SER A 33 1.89 1.05 -8.45
C SER A 33 2.44 2.45 -8.22
N GLU A 34 2.92 2.68 -7.01
CA GLU A 34 3.50 3.94 -6.64
C GLU A 34 4.56 3.70 -5.59
N LYS A 35 5.55 4.57 -5.55
CA LYS A 35 6.66 4.44 -4.62
C LYS A 35 7.01 5.79 -4.04
N LEU A 36 7.30 5.82 -2.75
CA LEU A 36 7.80 6.99 -2.06
C LEU A 36 9.15 6.66 -1.43
N ILE A 37 10.16 7.38 -1.81
CA ILE A 37 11.50 7.19 -1.24
C ILE A 37 11.68 8.17 -0.10
N ILE A 38 12.06 7.65 1.05
CA ILE A 38 12.31 8.45 2.24
C ILE A 38 13.79 8.79 2.29
N LYS A 39 14.09 10.06 2.14
CA LYS A 39 15.48 10.51 2.08
C LYS A 39 16.06 10.86 3.44
N GLU A 40 15.27 10.75 4.48
CA GLU A 40 15.72 11.06 5.81
C GLU A 40 16.60 9.95 6.37
N ASN A 41 17.61 10.36 7.11
CA ASN A 41 18.54 9.43 7.73
C ASN A 41 17.93 8.86 9.00
N SER A 42 17.02 7.93 8.87
CA SER A 42 16.29 7.38 9.98
C SER A 42 16.20 5.87 9.84
N THR A 43 16.26 5.19 10.99
CA THR A 43 16.08 3.75 11.03
C THR A 43 14.64 3.37 11.34
N GLU A 44 13.79 4.37 11.49
CA GLU A 44 12.39 4.13 11.84
C GLU A 44 11.48 4.50 10.68
N ILE A 45 10.36 3.79 10.57
CA ILE A 45 9.33 4.18 9.61
C ILE A 45 8.63 5.43 10.14
N LYS A 46 8.52 6.42 9.26
CA LYS A 46 7.78 7.64 9.57
C LYS A 46 6.29 7.38 9.37
N LEU A 47 5.59 7.14 10.47
CA LEU A 47 4.17 6.79 10.37
C LEU A 47 3.32 7.91 9.77
N THR A 48 3.70 9.16 10.00
CA THR A 48 2.98 10.28 9.41
C THR A 48 3.10 10.25 7.89
N LYS A 49 4.30 9.99 7.39
CA LYS A 49 4.50 9.90 5.93
C LYS A 49 3.80 8.69 5.34
N LEU A 50 3.76 7.60 6.08
CA LEU A 50 3.05 6.40 5.65
C LEU A 50 1.56 6.69 5.54
N ASP A 51 1.01 7.38 6.53
CA ASP A 51 -0.40 7.71 6.53
C ASP A 51 -0.77 8.57 5.33
N GLU A 52 0.04 9.58 5.04
CA GLU A 52 -0.17 10.44 3.87
C GLU A 52 -0.05 9.65 2.57
N PHE A 53 0.93 8.77 2.50
CA PHE A 53 1.14 7.94 1.33
C PHE A 53 -0.07 7.03 1.07
N LEU A 54 -0.57 6.40 2.14
CA LEU A 54 -1.72 5.53 2.02
C LEU A 54 -2.98 6.30 1.62
N ASP A 55 -3.23 7.42 2.26
CA ASP A 55 -4.43 8.19 1.95
C ASP A 55 -4.47 8.62 0.48
N SER A 56 -3.35 9.14 -0.01
CA SER A 56 -3.28 9.58 -1.40
C SER A 56 -3.44 8.44 -2.39
N ASN A 57 -2.75 7.34 -2.12
CA ASN A 57 -2.73 6.23 -3.06
C ASN A 57 -4.00 5.41 -3.02
N ILE A 58 -4.56 5.19 -1.84
CA ILE A 58 -5.81 4.46 -1.73
C ILE A 58 -6.91 5.22 -2.45
N PHE A 59 -6.95 6.55 -2.30
CA PHE A 59 -7.92 7.36 -3.01
C PHE A 59 -7.80 7.19 -4.53
N ARG A 60 -6.59 7.22 -5.04
CA ARG A 60 -6.35 7.06 -6.49
C ARG A 60 -6.73 5.68 -6.98
N ILE A 61 -6.40 4.65 -6.18
CA ILE A 61 -6.74 3.28 -6.54
C ILE A 61 -8.25 3.10 -6.59
N GLU A 62 -8.95 3.58 -5.58
CA GLU A 62 -10.39 3.41 -5.51
C GLU A 62 -11.08 4.16 -6.64
N LYS A 63 -10.56 5.32 -6.98
CA LYS A 63 -11.11 6.10 -8.08
C LYS A 63 -10.87 5.41 -9.41
N LYS A 64 -9.68 4.85 -9.59
CA LYS A 64 -9.33 4.16 -10.84
C LYS A 64 -10.15 2.90 -11.04
N LEU A 65 -10.37 2.14 -9.97
CA LEU A 65 -11.06 0.87 -10.04
C LEU A 65 -12.55 0.99 -9.77
N ASN A 66 -13.00 2.14 -9.34
CA ASN A 66 -14.39 2.36 -8.95
C ASN A 66 -14.82 1.33 -7.92
N SER A 67 -13.96 1.06 -6.96
CA SER A 67 -14.16 0.03 -5.96
C SER A 67 -13.29 0.34 -4.75
N PHE A 68 -13.75 -0.07 -3.57
CA PHE A 68 -13.00 0.17 -2.35
C PHE A 68 -11.87 -0.85 -2.19
N VAL A 69 -10.75 -0.37 -1.65
CA VAL A 69 -9.66 -1.26 -1.28
C VAL A 69 -10.08 -2.03 -0.04
N LYS A 70 -10.09 -3.35 -0.15
CA LYS A 70 -10.57 -4.20 0.94
C LYS A 70 -9.43 -4.87 1.69
N ASP A 71 -8.66 -5.66 0.98
CA ASP A 71 -7.58 -6.43 1.59
C ASP A 71 -6.25 -5.88 1.15
N THR A 72 -5.41 -5.56 2.12
CA THR A 72 -4.07 -5.08 1.84
C THR A 72 -3.08 -6.01 2.51
N TYR A 73 -2.18 -6.58 1.73
CA TYR A 73 -1.13 -7.43 2.23
C TYR A 73 0.09 -6.57 2.53
N VAL A 74 0.49 -6.56 3.79
CA VAL A 74 1.58 -5.71 4.23
C VAL A 74 2.84 -6.55 4.37
N ILE A 75 3.90 -6.11 3.72
CA ILE A 75 5.21 -6.74 3.79
C ILE A 75 6.15 -5.78 4.48
N LEU A 76 6.62 -6.17 5.65
CA LEU A 76 7.55 -5.37 6.42
C LEU A 76 8.95 -5.93 6.24
N ASP A 77 9.85 -5.09 5.77
CA ASP A 77 11.22 -5.51 5.50
C ASP A 77 12.19 -4.74 6.39
N SER A 78 12.15 -5.08 7.66
CA SER A 78 13.07 -4.50 8.63
C SER A 78 12.98 -5.27 9.93
N ASN A 79 14.14 -5.52 10.53
CA ASN A 79 14.20 -6.22 11.81
C ASN A 79 13.59 -5.41 12.95
N GLU A 80 13.36 -4.14 12.70
CA GLU A 80 12.86 -3.25 13.74
C GLU A 80 11.35 -3.19 13.81
N PHE A 81 10.67 -3.89 12.92
CA PHE A 81 9.22 -3.81 12.86
C PHE A 81 8.49 -4.93 13.56
N HIS A 82 9.17 -5.91 14.06
CA HIS A 82 8.49 -7.05 14.66
C HIS A 82 7.70 -6.67 15.91
N SER A 83 7.98 -5.52 16.51
CA SER A 83 7.25 -5.06 17.67
C SER A 83 6.17 -4.03 17.33
N ILE A 84 6.05 -3.65 16.07
CA ILE A 84 5.10 -2.63 15.65
C ILE A 84 3.84 -3.28 15.10
N LYS A 85 2.72 -2.90 15.66
CA LYS A 85 1.43 -3.35 15.15
C LYS A 85 0.87 -2.26 14.24
N LEU A 86 0.78 -2.56 12.97
CA LEU A 86 0.18 -1.66 12.01
C LEU A 86 -1.23 -2.11 11.74
N SER A 87 -2.16 -1.24 12.04
CA SER A 87 -3.55 -1.49 11.72
C SER A 87 -3.91 -0.60 10.55
N ILE A 88 -3.97 -1.18 9.36
CA ILE A 88 -4.28 -0.44 8.14
C ILE A 88 -5.67 -0.81 7.70
N LYS A 89 -6.57 -0.76 8.63
CA LYS A 89 -7.92 -1.11 8.32
C LYS A 89 -8.72 0.16 8.09
N LYS A 90 -9.15 0.34 6.89
CA LYS A 90 -10.02 1.46 6.54
C LYS A 90 -11.38 0.94 6.16
N ASP A 91 -12.36 1.37 6.86
CA ASP A 91 -13.73 0.97 6.58
C ASP A 91 -14.44 2.03 5.76
#